data_ed8d78c5f35f9486321644f608824329
#
_entry.id   ed8d78c5f35f9486321644f608824329
#
_cell.length_a   1.000
_cell.length_b   1.000
_cell.length_c   1.000
_cell.angle_alpha   90.00
_cell.angle_beta   90.00
_cell.angle_gamma   90.00
#
_symmetry.space_group_name_H-M   'P 1'
#
loop_
_entity.id
_entity.type
_entity.pdbx_description
1 polymer ?
#
loop_
_entity_poly.entity_id
_entity_poly.type
_entity_poly.pdbx_seq_one_letter_code
_entity_poly.pdbx_strand_id
1 'polypeptide(L)'
;DEHFSTEPDSVVRALFYGLGSDGTVGANKNSIKIIGEDTDNFAQGYFVYDSKKSGSYTISHLRFGPKPIKSSYLISNASFVACHQFTLLEKLDVLKAANPGAVFLLNSPYPAAEVWDRLPRKVQQQIIDKKLKFYVIDGYAVAKEAGMGQRINTIMQTCFFAISGVLPREEAIERIKYAIKKTYGKRGEIVVQKNFAAVDEAKEPAQLKHLQNAVGDVRTLRGAYRHPNTCRMQAFH
;
A
#
# COMPACT_ATOMS: atom_id res chain seq x y z
N ASP A 1 26.75 5.97 4.91
CA ASP A 1 25.61 6.87 5.07
C ASP A 1 24.31 6.12 4.81
N GLU A 2 23.50 5.95 5.84
CA GLU A 2 22.24 5.18 5.78
C GLU A 2 21.18 5.79 4.83
N HIS A 3 21.38 7.00 4.36
CA HIS A 3 20.41 7.75 3.53
C HIS A 3 20.90 8.07 2.13
N PHE A 4 22.03 7.52 1.70
CA PHE A 4 22.51 7.75 0.34
C PHE A 4 21.65 7.01 -0.68
N SER A 5 21.12 7.72 -1.64
CA SER A 5 20.39 7.18 -2.81
C SER A 5 20.92 7.79 -4.08
N THR A 6 21.20 6.96 -5.08
CA THR A 6 21.54 7.41 -6.44
C THR A 6 20.32 7.61 -7.33
N GLU A 7 19.13 7.30 -6.82
CA GLU A 7 17.88 7.40 -7.58
C GLU A 7 17.34 8.82 -7.55
N PRO A 8 16.96 9.38 -8.71
CA PRO A 8 16.37 10.71 -8.79
C PRO A 8 15.01 10.78 -8.03
N ASP A 9 14.69 11.95 -7.48
CA ASP A 9 13.42 12.21 -6.82
C ASP A 9 12.21 12.10 -7.76
N SER A 10 12.43 12.25 -9.08
CA SER A 10 11.41 12.04 -10.11
C SER A 10 10.99 10.59 -10.30
N VAL A 11 11.70 9.63 -9.68
CA VAL A 11 11.35 8.21 -9.73
C VAL A 11 10.46 7.86 -8.54
N VAL A 12 9.23 7.44 -8.83
CA VAL A 12 8.35 6.84 -7.82
C VAL A 12 8.85 5.42 -7.51
N ARG A 13 9.14 5.18 -6.23
CA ARG A 13 9.65 3.90 -5.72
C ARG A 13 8.60 3.30 -4.80
N ALA A 14 7.97 2.22 -5.25
CA ALA A 14 6.84 1.61 -4.58
C ALA A 14 7.15 0.18 -4.13
N LEU A 15 6.78 -0.13 -2.90
CA LEU A 15 6.84 -1.47 -2.31
C LEU A 15 5.43 -1.99 -2.03
N PHE A 16 5.18 -3.24 -2.44
CA PHE A 16 3.89 -3.89 -2.20
C PHE A 16 4.12 -5.20 -1.48
N TYR A 17 3.54 -5.31 -0.29
CA TYR A 17 3.56 -6.51 0.54
C TYR A 17 2.24 -7.27 0.38
N GLY A 18 2.31 -8.51 -0.07
CA GLY A 18 1.16 -9.39 -0.27
C GLY A 18 1.46 -10.84 0.04
N LEU A 19 0.48 -11.70 -0.09
CA LEU A 19 0.65 -13.15 0.01
C LEU A 19 0.93 -13.75 -1.38
N GLY A 20 1.56 -14.92 -1.41
CA GLY A 20 1.97 -15.59 -2.64
C GLY A 20 0.85 -15.91 -3.63
N SER A 21 -0.40 -15.98 -3.17
CA SER A 21 -1.57 -16.35 -3.97
C SER A 21 -2.70 -15.32 -3.98
N ASP A 22 -2.51 -14.13 -3.42
CA ASP A 22 -3.57 -13.11 -3.29
C ASP A 22 -3.76 -12.23 -4.53
N GLY A 23 -2.96 -12.44 -5.58
CA GLY A 23 -3.03 -11.69 -6.84
C GLY A 23 -2.23 -10.38 -6.85
N THR A 24 -1.55 -10.01 -5.76
CA THR A 24 -0.74 -8.79 -5.66
C THR A 24 0.31 -8.70 -6.77
N VAL A 25 1.07 -9.77 -7.01
CA VAL A 25 2.11 -9.79 -8.05
C VAL A 25 1.51 -9.61 -9.45
N GLY A 26 0.35 -10.22 -9.72
CA GLY A 26 -0.36 -10.08 -10.99
C GLY A 26 -0.82 -8.65 -11.24
N ALA A 27 -1.41 -7.98 -10.23
CA ALA A 27 -1.81 -6.59 -10.31
C ALA A 27 -0.60 -5.65 -10.51
N ASN A 28 0.51 -5.92 -9.83
CA ASN A 28 1.73 -5.12 -9.96
C ASN A 28 2.38 -5.28 -11.34
N LYS A 29 2.41 -6.49 -11.92
CA LYS A 29 2.82 -6.70 -13.32
C LYS A 29 1.92 -5.95 -14.30
N ASN A 30 0.61 -5.90 -14.02
CA ASN A 30 -0.32 -5.12 -14.82
C ASN A 30 -0.07 -3.61 -14.69
N SER A 31 0.26 -3.11 -13.49
CA SER A 31 0.64 -1.70 -13.28
C SER A 31 1.88 -1.31 -14.07
N ILE A 32 2.90 -2.19 -14.13
CA ILE A 32 4.09 -1.98 -14.95
C ILE A 32 3.72 -1.85 -16.42
N LYS A 33 2.82 -2.69 -16.91
CA LYS A 33 2.35 -2.63 -18.31
C LYS A 33 1.58 -1.35 -18.59
N ILE A 34 0.63 -0.99 -17.74
CA ILE A 34 -0.15 0.24 -17.89
C ILE A 34 0.76 1.46 -17.98
N ILE A 35 1.77 1.55 -17.13
CA ILE A 35 2.66 2.70 -17.11
C ILE A 35 3.69 2.64 -18.24
N GLY A 36 4.33 1.49 -18.44
CA GLY A 36 5.44 1.39 -19.38
C GLY A 36 5.02 1.23 -20.86
N GLU A 37 3.83 0.70 -21.15
CA GLU A 37 3.33 0.52 -22.52
C GLU A 37 2.40 1.64 -22.97
N ASP A 38 1.64 2.22 -22.02
CA ASP A 38 0.58 3.17 -22.33
C ASP A 38 0.90 4.61 -21.95
N THR A 39 2.10 4.92 -21.42
CA THR A 39 2.54 6.27 -21.05
C THR A 39 3.98 6.53 -21.45
N ASP A 40 4.41 7.79 -21.38
CA ASP A 40 5.83 8.18 -21.62
C ASP A 40 6.76 7.84 -20.45
N ASN A 41 6.25 7.20 -19.39
CA ASN A 41 7.06 6.80 -18.26
C ASN A 41 7.69 5.42 -18.47
N PHE A 42 8.92 5.29 -18.00
CA PHE A 42 9.60 4.00 -17.88
C PHE A 42 9.16 3.30 -16.61
N ALA A 43 9.06 1.98 -16.66
CA ALA A 43 8.66 1.15 -15.54
C ALA A 43 9.63 -0.02 -15.34
N GLN A 44 9.95 -0.32 -14.09
CA GLN A 44 10.76 -1.46 -13.70
C GLN A 44 10.10 -2.20 -12.52
N GLY A 45 10.09 -3.53 -12.57
CA GLY A 45 9.60 -4.34 -11.46
C GLY A 45 10.54 -5.47 -11.10
N TYR A 46 10.72 -5.70 -9.82
CA TYR A 46 11.40 -6.86 -9.26
C TYR A 46 10.54 -7.50 -8.18
N PHE A 47 10.41 -8.83 -8.20
CA PHE A 47 9.50 -9.56 -7.33
C PHE A 47 10.28 -10.53 -6.46
N VAL A 48 10.20 -10.33 -5.14
CA VAL A 48 10.79 -11.20 -4.13
C VAL A 48 9.72 -12.14 -3.61
N TYR A 49 10.00 -13.43 -3.59
CA TYR A 49 9.12 -14.47 -3.07
C TYR A 49 9.76 -15.10 -1.85
N ASP A 50 8.99 -15.24 -0.77
CA ASP A 50 9.40 -16.07 0.36
C ASP A 50 9.33 -17.55 -0.04
N SER A 51 10.37 -18.30 0.27
CA SER A 51 10.48 -19.74 -0.06
C SER A 51 9.72 -20.67 0.89
N LYS A 52 9.09 -20.15 1.94
CA LYS A 52 8.33 -20.96 2.91
C LYS A 52 7.06 -21.54 2.27
N LYS A 53 6.81 -22.85 2.50
CA LYS A 53 5.66 -23.57 1.91
C LYS A 53 4.30 -23.09 2.41
N SER A 54 4.21 -22.49 3.59
CA SER A 54 2.95 -22.04 4.18
C SER A 54 3.05 -20.59 4.61
N GLY A 55 2.06 -19.79 4.21
CA GLY A 55 2.00 -18.37 4.53
C GLY A 55 3.10 -17.55 3.85
N SER A 56 3.60 -17.99 2.68
CA SER A 56 4.59 -17.27 1.90
C SER A 56 4.10 -15.87 1.56
N TYR A 57 4.95 -14.89 1.76
CA TYR A 57 4.68 -13.51 1.36
C TYR A 57 5.45 -13.15 0.09
N THR A 58 5.02 -12.09 -0.55
CA THR A 58 5.71 -11.49 -1.70
C THR A 58 5.98 -10.02 -1.43
N ILE A 59 7.12 -9.54 -1.93
CA ILE A 59 7.45 -8.12 -1.93
C ILE A 59 7.71 -7.71 -3.37
N SER A 60 6.86 -6.86 -3.92
CA SER A 60 7.06 -6.28 -5.24
C SER A 60 7.75 -4.93 -5.12
N HIS A 61 8.86 -4.76 -5.81
CA HIS A 61 9.62 -3.52 -5.92
C HIS A 61 9.34 -2.90 -7.27
N LEU A 62 8.61 -1.79 -7.32
CA LEU A 62 8.25 -1.12 -8.58
C LEU A 62 8.88 0.27 -8.63
N ARG A 63 9.40 0.63 -9.80
CA ARG A 63 9.93 1.96 -10.09
C ARG A 63 9.25 2.52 -11.32
N PHE A 64 8.89 3.78 -11.27
CA PHE A 64 8.26 4.51 -12.36
C PHE A 64 8.87 5.90 -12.48
N GLY A 65 9.23 6.32 -13.69
CA GLY A 65 9.81 7.64 -13.89
C GLY A 65 9.98 8.04 -15.35
N PRO A 66 10.28 9.32 -15.61
CA PRO A 66 10.33 9.88 -16.96
C PRO A 66 11.62 9.53 -17.74
N LYS A 67 12.55 8.82 -17.11
CA LYS A 67 13.82 8.42 -17.74
C LYS A 67 14.04 6.91 -17.60
N PRO A 68 14.84 6.28 -18.50
CA PRO A 68 15.17 4.86 -18.41
C PRO A 68 15.70 4.46 -17.02
N ILE A 69 15.09 3.43 -16.43
CA ILE A 69 15.43 2.93 -15.10
C ILE A 69 16.35 1.72 -15.27
N LYS A 70 17.58 1.84 -14.75
CA LYS A 70 18.61 0.78 -14.83
C LYS A 70 19.06 0.30 -13.45
N SER A 71 18.17 0.38 -12.44
CA SER A 71 18.47 -0.03 -11.06
C SER A 71 18.51 -1.54 -10.95
N SER A 72 19.66 -2.10 -10.61
CA SER A 72 19.88 -3.55 -10.42
C SER A 72 19.73 -4.01 -8.95
N TYR A 73 19.29 -3.11 -8.07
CA TYR A 73 19.18 -3.32 -6.63
C TYR A 73 17.72 -3.16 -6.14
N LEU A 74 17.43 -3.73 -4.99
CA LEU A 74 16.14 -3.61 -4.33
C LEU A 74 15.91 -2.18 -3.82
N ILE A 75 14.64 -1.77 -3.75
CA ILE A 75 14.27 -0.47 -3.18
C ILE A 75 14.55 -0.48 -1.67
N SER A 76 15.40 0.42 -1.22
CA SER A 76 15.68 0.69 0.20
C SER A 76 15.10 2.02 0.68
N ASN A 77 14.64 2.87 -0.26
CA ASN A 77 14.10 4.20 -0.03
C ASN A 77 12.79 4.37 -0.81
N ALA A 78 11.67 3.95 -0.23
CA ALA A 78 10.37 3.94 -0.88
C ALA A 78 9.61 5.24 -0.66
N SER A 79 9.02 5.79 -1.74
CA SER A 79 8.07 6.92 -1.67
C SER A 79 6.62 6.44 -1.48
N PHE A 80 6.37 5.15 -1.72
CA PHE A 80 5.07 4.51 -1.56
C PHE A 80 5.23 3.10 -1.01
N VAL A 81 4.43 2.74 0.00
CA VAL A 81 4.37 1.39 0.56
C VAL A 81 2.91 0.96 0.64
N ALA A 82 2.59 -0.21 0.10
CA ALA A 82 1.28 -0.84 0.26
C ALA A 82 1.39 -2.17 1.00
N CYS A 83 0.48 -2.40 1.95
CA CYS A 83 0.34 -3.67 2.64
C CYS A 83 -1.07 -4.23 2.38
N HIS A 84 -1.13 -5.32 1.61
CA HIS A 84 -2.40 -5.93 1.18
C HIS A 84 -3.00 -6.87 2.24
N GLN A 85 -2.21 -7.23 3.26
CA GLN A 85 -2.63 -8.14 4.33
C GLN A 85 -2.23 -7.58 5.69
N PHE A 86 -3.20 -7.28 6.52
CA PHE A 86 -2.97 -6.68 7.84
C PHE A 86 -2.01 -7.51 8.71
N THR A 87 -2.13 -8.83 8.65
CA THR A 87 -1.30 -9.77 9.42
C THR A 87 0.20 -9.71 9.08
N LEU A 88 0.58 -9.14 7.95
CA LEU A 88 1.99 -8.95 7.59
C LEU A 88 2.67 -7.88 8.44
N LEU A 89 1.91 -6.95 9.04
CA LEU A 89 2.46 -5.91 9.92
C LEU A 89 3.09 -6.48 11.20
N GLU A 90 2.63 -7.65 11.65
CA GLU A 90 3.18 -8.34 12.82
C GLU A 90 4.43 -9.17 12.48
N LYS A 91 4.55 -9.60 11.22
CA LYS A 91 5.59 -10.53 10.78
C LYS A 91 6.77 -9.84 10.11
N LEU A 92 6.54 -8.70 9.49
CA LEU A 92 7.51 -8.00 8.66
C LEU A 92 7.64 -6.53 9.09
N ASP A 93 8.82 -5.98 8.90
CA ASP A 93 9.07 -4.55 9.05
C ASP A 93 8.69 -3.82 7.75
N VAL A 94 7.37 -3.74 7.49
CA VAL A 94 6.79 -3.24 6.23
C VAL A 94 7.22 -1.80 5.93
N LEU A 95 7.41 -0.98 6.97
CA LEU A 95 7.74 0.44 6.83
C LEU A 95 9.24 0.74 6.96
N LYS A 96 10.11 -0.28 7.06
CA LYS A 96 11.56 -0.09 7.18
C LYS A 96 12.11 0.81 6.07
N ALA A 97 11.75 0.51 4.83
CA ALA A 97 12.24 1.22 3.64
C ALA A 97 11.43 2.48 3.27
N ALA A 98 10.39 2.84 4.02
CA ALA A 98 9.61 4.03 3.74
C ALA A 98 10.42 5.31 4.03
N ASN A 99 10.46 6.23 3.08
CA ASN A 99 11.06 7.55 3.26
C ASN A 99 10.20 8.42 4.18
N PRO A 100 10.77 9.45 4.82
CA PRO A 100 9.98 10.49 5.45
C PRO A 100 8.98 11.11 4.46
N GLY A 101 7.71 11.24 4.88
CA GLY A 101 6.62 11.77 4.04
C GLY A 101 6.06 10.81 2.99
N ALA A 102 6.55 9.57 2.92
CA ALA A 102 6.04 8.55 2.00
C ALA A 102 4.55 8.24 2.24
N VAL A 103 3.90 7.73 1.20
CA VAL A 103 2.52 7.22 1.30
C VAL A 103 2.54 5.80 1.83
N PHE A 104 1.71 5.52 2.85
CA PHE A 104 1.44 4.17 3.33
C PHE A 104 -0.03 3.81 3.10
N LEU A 105 -0.28 2.80 2.28
CA LEU A 105 -1.61 2.25 1.99
C LEU A 105 -1.77 0.89 2.67
N LEU A 106 -2.79 0.76 3.51
CA LEU A 106 -3.09 -0.47 4.24
C LEU A 106 -4.47 -1.01 3.87
N ASN A 107 -4.55 -2.26 3.46
CA ASN A 107 -5.80 -3.01 3.48
C ASN A 107 -6.07 -3.52 4.90
N SER A 108 -7.14 -3.06 5.52
CA SER A 108 -7.48 -3.35 6.91
C SER A 108 -8.90 -3.90 7.03
N PRO A 109 -9.12 -4.98 7.80
CA PRO A 109 -10.44 -5.46 8.13
C PRO A 109 -11.11 -4.62 9.23
N TYR A 110 -10.39 -3.65 9.80
CA TYR A 110 -10.89 -2.79 10.86
C TYR A 110 -11.34 -1.44 10.30
N PRO A 111 -12.41 -0.85 10.83
CA PRO A 111 -12.86 0.50 10.45
C PRO A 111 -11.76 1.53 10.66
N ALA A 112 -11.78 2.58 9.84
CA ALA A 112 -10.77 3.65 9.90
C ALA A 112 -10.63 4.28 11.31
N ALA A 113 -11.73 4.35 12.07
CA ALA A 113 -11.72 4.89 13.43
C ALA A 113 -11.00 3.99 14.44
N GLU A 114 -10.89 2.69 14.18
CA GLU A 114 -10.32 1.69 15.10
C GLU A 114 -8.94 1.20 14.68
N VAL A 115 -8.60 1.33 13.39
CA VAL A 115 -7.39 0.73 12.83
C VAL A 115 -6.13 1.17 13.55
N TRP A 116 -6.07 2.43 14.00
CA TRP A 116 -4.91 2.96 14.69
C TRP A 116 -4.55 2.17 15.95
N ASP A 117 -5.52 1.85 16.78
CA ASP A 117 -5.33 1.11 18.03
C ASP A 117 -5.03 -0.38 17.81
N ARG A 118 -5.30 -0.88 16.60
CA ARG A 118 -5.00 -2.25 16.18
C ARG A 118 -3.62 -2.41 15.55
N LEU A 119 -2.96 -1.30 15.17
CA LEU A 119 -1.61 -1.36 14.60
C LEU A 119 -0.58 -1.78 15.64
N PRO A 120 0.41 -2.60 15.26
CA PRO A 120 1.58 -2.85 16.10
C PRO A 120 2.28 -1.54 16.48
N ARG A 121 2.73 -1.40 17.73
CA ARG A 121 3.38 -0.17 18.23
C ARG A 121 4.55 0.30 17.34
N LYS A 122 5.34 -0.63 16.82
CA LYS A 122 6.42 -0.32 15.90
C LYS A 122 5.92 0.40 14.65
N VAL A 123 4.81 -0.06 14.07
CA VAL A 123 4.18 0.53 12.88
C VAL A 123 3.66 1.92 13.20
N GLN A 124 2.95 2.10 14.33
CA GLN A 124 2.49 3.41 14.78
C GLN A 124 3.66 4.38 14.92
N GLN A 125 4.75 3.95 15.58
CA GLN A 125 5.94 4.78 15.77
C GLN A 125 6.57 5.18 14.44
N GLN A 126 6.72 4.24 13.50
CA GLN A 126 7.28 4.53 12.17
C GLN A 126 6.41 5.50 11.37
N ILE A 127 5.07 5.39 11.45
CA ILE A 127 4.14 6.34 10.81
C ILE A 127 4.37 7.76 11.34
N ILE A 128 4.51 7.90 12.66
CA ILE A 128 4.72 9.18 13.33
C ILE A 128 6.09 9.76 12.99
N ASP A 129 7.16 8.99 13.22
CA ASP A 129 8.54 9.47 13.11
C ASP A 129 8.88 9.86 11.67
N LYS A 130 8.38 9.08 10.72
CA LYS A 130 8.57 9.34 9.29
C LYS A 130 7.50 10.26 8.69
N LYS A 131 6.52 10.72 9.49
CA LYS A 131 5.41 11.58 9.04
C LYS A 131 4.71 11.04 7.79
N LEU A 132 4.41 9.73 7.80
CA LEU A 132 3.83 9.06 6.63
C LEU A 132 2.41 9.56 6.36
N LYS A 133 2.05 9.65 5.08
CA LYS A 133 0.67 9.87 4.64
C LYS A 133 -0.06 8.52 4.71
N PHE A 134 -0.80 8.29 5.79
CA PHE A 134 -1.40 6.99 6.06
C PHE A 134 -2.82 6.90 5.50
N TYR A 135 -3.04 5.92 4.60
CA TYR A 135 -4.33 5.61 3.98
C TYR A 135 -4.77 4.19 4.32
N VAL A 136 -6.06 4.04 4.56
CA VAL A 136 -6.68 2.76 4.88
C VAL A 136 -7.89 2.52 4.00
N ILE A 137 -8.06 1.28 3.58
CA ILE A 137 -9.24 0.78 2.87
C ILE A 137 -9.61 -0.61 3.40
N ASP A 138 -10.90 -0.92 3.51
CA ASP A 138 -11.40 -2.28 3.60
C ASP A 138 -11.66 -2.82 2.19
N GLY A 139 -10.61 -3.31 1.57
CA GLY A 139 -10.68 -3.86 0.20
C GLY A 139 -11.57 -5.11 0.11
N TYR A 140 -11.76 -5.85 1.22
CA TYR A 140 -12.65 -7.01 1.23
C TYR A 140 -14.11 -6.61 1.23
N ALA A 141 -14.49 -5.55 1.97
CA ALA A 141 -15.84 -5.00 1.91
C ALA A 141 -16.16 -4.49 0.50
N VAL A 142 -15.28 -3.67 -0.08
CA VAL A 142 -15.42 -3.19 -1.47
C VAL A 142 -15.53 -4.33 -2.47
N ALA A 143 -14.70 -5.37 -2.34
CA ALA A 143 -14.75 -6.53 -3.23
C ALA A 143 -16.08 -7.30 -3.10
N LYS A 144 -16.61 -7.41 -1.90
CA LYS A 144 -17.90 -8.06 -1.63
C LYS A 144 -19.05 -7.27 -2.26
N GLU A 145 -19.09 -5.96 -2.08
CA GLU A 145 -20.10 -5.07 -2.65
C GLU A 145 -20.09 -5.10 -4.19
N ALA A 146 -18.91 -5.10 -4.79
CA ALA A 146 -18.74 -5.25 -6.24
C ALA A 146 -18.97 -6.68 -6.75
N GLY A 147 -19.28 -7.65 -5.89
CA GLY A 147 -19.50 -9.05 -6.26
C GLY A 147 -18.24 -9.78 -6.71
N MET A 148 -17.05 -9.33 -6.28
CA MET A 148 -15.74 -9.92 -6.60
C MET A 148 -15.28 -10.96 -5.58
N GLY A 149 -16.05 -11.19 -4.50
CA GLY A 149 -15.68 -12.09 -3.43
C GLY A 149 -14.48 -11.57 -2.63
N GLN A 150 -13.38 -12.31 -2.57
CA GLN A 150 -12.17 -11.93 -1.82
C GLN A 150 -11.05 -11.34 -2.68
N ARG A 151 -11.34 -10.97 -3.93
CA ARG A 151 -10.34 -10.45 -4.87
C ARG A 151 -10.14 -8.96 -4.72
N ILE A 152 -9.17 -8.57 -3.93
CA ILE A 152 -8.85 -7.16 -3.62
C ILE A 152 -7.78 -6.55 -4.53
N ASN A 153 -7.13 -7.32 -5.38
CA ASN A 153 -5.99 -6.88 -6.17
C ASN A 153 -6.31 -5.70 -7.11
N THR A 154 -7.46 -5.72 -7.80
CA THR A 154 -7.91 -4.59 -8.64
C THR A 154 -8.18 -3.34 -7.78
N ILE A 155 -8.78 -3.52 -6.61
CA ILE A 155 -9.10 -2.44 -5.67
C ILE A 155 -7.82 -1.77 -5.18
N MET A 156 -6.86 -2.55 -4.68
CA MET A 156 -5.58 -2.04 -4.20
C MET A 156 -4.77 -1.37 -5.31
N GLN A 157 -4.82 -1.89 -6.54
CA GLN A 157 -4.23 -1.27 -7.72
C GLN A 157 -4.87 0.09 -8.02
N THR A 158 -6.19 0.18 -7.95
CA THR A 158 -6.92 1.45 -8.13
C THR A 158 -6.51 2.47 -7.07
N CYS A 159 -6.44 2.07 -5.80
CA CYS A 159 -5.96 2.93 -4.72
C CYS A 159 -4.53 3.41 -4.95
N PHE A 160 -3.63 2.52 -5.38
CA PHE A 160 -2.26 2.91 -5.73
C PHE A 160 -2.24 4.03 -6.77
N PHE A 161 -2.94 3.87 -7.89
CA PHE A 161 -2.97 4.90 -8.92
C PHE A 161 -3.64 6.20 -8.45
N ALA A 162 -4.66 6.11 -7.58
CA ALA A 162 -5.36 7.27 -7.07
C ALA A 162 -4.52 8.18 -6.17
N ILE A 163 -3.54 7.60 -5.44
CA ILE A 163 -2.79 8.33 -4.40
C ILE A 163 -1.28 8.35 -4.60
N SER A 164 -0.72 7.62 -5.57
CA SER A 164 0.73 7.58 -5.82
C SER A 164 1.26 8.77 -6.60
N GLY A 165 0.39 9.44 -7.37
CA GLY A 165 0.79 10.54 -8.25
C GLY A 165 1.60 10.10 -9.48
N VAL A 166 1.65 8.79 -9.80
CA VAL A 166 2.36 8.28 -11.01
C VAL A 166 1.67 8.73 -12.29
N LEU A 167 0.34 8.79 -12.28
CA LEU A 167 -0.50 9.25 -13.37
C LEU A 167 -1.59 10.17 -12.86
N PRO A 168 -2.17 11.06 -13.69
CA PRO A 168 -3.42 11.71 -13.40
C PRO A 168 -4.51 10.68 -13.07
N ARG A 169 -5.31 10.95 -12.05
CA ARG A 169 -6.27 9.98 -11.48
C ARG A 169 -7.25 9.44 -12.51
N GLU A 170 -7.84 10.31 -13.31
CA GLU A 170 -8.83 9.98 -14.33
C GLU A 170 -8.21 9.10 -15.43
N GLU A 171 -7.03 9.48 -15.91
CA GLU A 171 -6.28 8.70 -16.90
C GLU A 171 -5.95 7.31 -16.35
N ALA A 172 -5.50 7.21 -15.11
CA ALA A 172 -5.20 5.94 -14.46
C ALA A 172 -6.42 5.01 -14.41
N ILE A 173 -7.60 5.55 -14.07
CA ILE A 173 -8.85 4.79 -14.00
C ILE A 173 -9.26 4.27 -15.38
N GLU A 174 -9.18 5.08 -16.43
CA GLU A 174 -9.48 4.67 -17.80
C GLU A 174 -8.55 3.53 -18.25
N ARG A 175 -7.26 3.65 -17.98
CA ARG A 175 -6.28 2.62 -18.32
C ARG A 175 -6.47 1.32 -17.55
N ILE A 176 -6.83 1.40 -16.26
CA ILE A 176 -7.19 0.21 -15.47
C ILE A 176 -8.41 -0.47 -16.08
N LYS A 177 -9.45 0.26 -16.43
CA LYS A 177 -10.66 -0.29 -17.05
C LYS A 177 -10.36 -0.91 -18.42
N TYR A 178 -9.52 -0.27 -19.22
CA TYR A 178 -9.05 -0.85 -20.48
C TYR A 178 -8.29 -2.17 -20.26
N ALA A 179 -7.35 -2.20 -19.31
CA ALA A 179 -6.59 -3.41 -18.98
C ALA A 179 -7.50 -4.54 -18.46
N ILE A 180 -8.51 -4.21 -17.65
CA ILE A 180 -9.53 -5.15 -17.18
C ILE A 180 -10.27 -5.76 -18.37
N LYS A 181 -10.74 -4.95 -19.32
CA LYS A 181 -11.44 -5.42 -20.51
C LYS A 181 -10.57 -6.33 -21.36
N LYS A 182 -9.30 -5.96 -21.56
CA LYS A 182 -8.31 -6.78 -22.30
C LYS A 182 -8.05 -8.13 -21.61
N THR A 183 -7.96 -8.14 -20.28
CA THR A 183 -7.61 -9.34 -19.50
C THR A 183 -8.80 -10.27 -19.26
N TYR A 184 -9.96 -9.71 -18.97
CA TYR A 184 -11.13 -10.46 -18.54
C TYR A 184 -12.25 -10.53 -19.58
N GLY A 185 -12.15 -9.81 -20.70
CA GLY A 185 -13.19 -9.79 -21.75
C GLY A 185 -13.56 -11.19 -22.25
N LYS A 186 -12.58 -12.08 -22.38
CA LYS A 186 -12.83 -13.49 -22.79
C LYS A 186 -13.53 -14.33 -21.70
N ARG A 187 -13.61 -13.85 -20.46
CA ARG A 187 -14.28 -14.55 -19.34
C ARG A 187 -15.75 -14.15 -19.17
N GLY A 188 -16.24 -13.26 -20.03
CA GLY A 188 -17.61 -12.77 -20.04
C GLY A 188 -17.77 -11.36 -19.48
N GLU A 189 -18.77 -10.66 -20.03
CA GLU A 189 -19.06 -9.26 -19.70
C GLU A 189 -19.36 -9.05 -18.20
N ILE A 190 -20.03 -10.01 -17.54
CA ILE A 190 -20.33 -9.93 -16.10
C ILE A 190 -19.05 -9.77 -15.26
N VAL A 191 -17.98 -10.46 -15.64
CA VAL A 191 -16.69 -10.37 -14.92
C VAL A 191 -16.07 -8.99 -15.12
N VAL A 192 -16.14 -8.45 -16.34
CA VAL A 192 -15.65 -7.11 -16.66
C VAL A 192 -16.41 -6.05 -15.85
N GLN A 193 -17.73 -6.11 -15.83
CA GLN A 193 -18.58 -5.16 -15.12
C GLN A 193 -18.36 -5.18 -13.60
N LYS A 194 -18.18 -6.36 -13.00
CA LYS A 194 -17.82 -6.46 -11.57
C LYS A 194 -16.47 -5.80 -11.26
N ASN A 195 -15.48 -5.97 -12.12
CA ASN A 195 -14.19 -5.30 -11.95
C ASN A 195 -14.31 -3.78 -12.15
N PHE A 196 -15.14 -3.31 -13.08
CA PHE A 196 -15.40 -1.88 -13.27
C PHE A 196 -16.08 -1.28 -12.04
N ALA A 197 -17.08 -1.94 -11.48
CA ALA A 197 -17.75 -1.52 -10.26
C ALA A 197 -16.75 -1.40 -9.09
N ALA A 198 -15.85 -2.38 -8.95
CA ALA A 198 -14.81 -2.34 -7.91
C ALA A 198 -13.82 -1.17 -8.10
N VAL A 199 -13.48 -0.81 -9.34
CA VAL A 199 -12.65 0.36 -9.65
C VAL A 199 -13.39 1.65 -9.29
N ASP A 200 -14.65 1.75 -9.68
CA ASP A 200 -15.47 2.94 -9.40
C ASP A 200 -15.72 3.13 -7.91
N GLU A 201 -15.95 2.06 -7.17
CA GLU A 201 -16.10 2.08 -5.71
C GLU A 201 -14.79 2.46 -5.00
N ALA A 202 -13.67 1.83 -5.39
CA ALA A 202 -12.38 2.07 -4.74
C ALA A 202 -11.83 3.50 -4.96
N LYS A 203 -12.25 4.19 -6.03
CA LYS A 203 -11.85 5.59 -6.26
C LYS A 203 -12.58 6.58 -5.36
N GLU A 204 -13.74 6.20 -4.78
CA GLU A 204 -14.52 7.12 -3.96
C GLU A 204 -13.78 7.46 -2.65
N PRO A 205 -13.74 8.77 -2.25
CA PRO A 205 -13.07 9.18 -1.02
C PRO A 205 -13.66 8.53 0.24
N ALA A 206 -14.92 8.07 0.16
CA ALA A 206 -15.58 7.38 1.26
C ALA A 206 -14.92 6.04 1.59
N GLN A 207 -14.35 5.34 0.61
CA GLN A 207 -13.71 4.03 0.78
C GLN A 207 -12.23 4.16 1.16
N LEU A 208 -11.52 5.11 0.55
CA LEU A 208 -10.10 5.37 0.84
C LEU A 208 -9.98 6.45 1.92
N LYS A 209 -9.80 6.05 3.17
CA LYS A 209 -9.68 6.99 4.31
C LYS A 209 -8.23 7.43 4.51
N HIS A 210 -8.03 8.76 4.53
CA HIS A 210 -6.78 9.35 4.95
C HIS A 210 -6.81 9.64 6.45
N LEU A 211 -5.90 9.01 7.20
CA LEU A 211 -5.85 9.11 8.67
C LEU A 211 -4.88 10.20 9.15
N GLN A 212 -4.86 11.35 8.48
CA GLN A 212 -3.99 12.47 8.83
C GLN A 212 -4.29 13.02 10.25
N ASN A 213 -5.56 13.00 10.66
CA ASN A 213 -6.00 13.51 11.95
C ASN A 213 -5.63 12.57 13.12
N ALA A 214 -5.55 11.24 12.90
CA ALA A 214 -5.08 10.31 13.89
C ALA A 214 -3.61 10.57 14.27
N VAL A 215 -2.81 11.06 13.33
CA VAL A 215 -1.40 11.45 13.56
C VAL A 215 -1.30 12.84 14.19
N GLY A 216 -2.25 13.75 13.95
CA GLY A 216 -2.32 15.09 14.57
C GLY A 216 -2.63 15.05 16.06
N ASP A 217 -3.49 14.14 16.48
CA ASP A 217 -3.90 13.94 17.87
C ASP A 217 -2.83 13.21 18.74
N VAL A 218 -1.79 12.67 18.12
CA VAL A 218 -0.70 11.97 18.83
C VAL A 218 0.08 12.91 19.77
N ARG A 219 0.07 14.21 19.54
CA ARG A 219 0.59 15.16 20.55
C ARG A 219 -0.21 15.08 21.86
N THR A 220 -1.51 14.86 21.80
CA THR A 220 -2.40 14.64 22.95
C THR A 220 -2.18 13.26 23.56
N LEU A 221 -1.94 12.22 22.74
CA LEU A 221 -1.66 10.86 23.22
C LEU A 221 -0.30 10.72 23.91
N ARG A 222 0.73 11.49 23.53
CA ARG A 222 1.98 11.57 24.32
C ARG A 222 1.76 12.10 25.73
N GLY A 223 0.71 12.90 25.96
CA GLY A 223 0.31 13.37 27.30
C GLY A 223 -0.48 12.33 28.12
N ALA A 224 -1.25 11.46 27.46
CA ALA A 224 -2.09 10.44 28.11
C ALA A 224 -1.34 9.15 28.49
N TYR A 225 -0.19 8.88 27.87
CA TYR A 225 0.69 7.74 28.21
C TYR A 225 1.78 8.11 29.22
N ARG A 226 1.44 8.88 30.26
CA ARG A 226 2.21 8.82 31.52
C ARG A 226 1.82 7.53 32.21
N HIS A 227 2.74 6.57 32.21
CA HIS A 227 2.64 5.30 32.91
C HIS A 227 1.98 5.42 34.29
N PRO A 228 0.94 4.62 34.61
CA PRO A 228 0.57 4.35 35.99
C PRO A 228 1.36 3.12 36.46
N ASN A 229 2.67 3.22 36.60
CA ASN A 229 3.49 2.27 37.35
C ASN A 229 4.88 2.85 37.63
N THR A 230 4.95 3.96 38.37
CA THR A 230 6.07 4.20 39.25
C THR A 230 5.75 3.46 40.55
N CYS A 231 6.17 2.22 40.58
CA CYS A 231 6.27 1.48 41.84
C CYS A 231 7.18 2.29 42.76
N ARG A 232 6.61 2.86 43.83
CA ARG A 232 7.36 3.42 44.95
C ARG A 232 8.18 2.28 45.57
N MET A 233 9.48 2.28 45.33
CA MET A 233 10.40 1.63 46.25
C MET A 233 10.36 2.43 47.57
N GLN A 234 9.66 1.94 48.57
CA GLN A 234 9.88 2.31 49.94
C GLN A 234 11.19 1.65 50.38
N ALA A 235 12.19 2.49 50.64
CA ALA A 235 13.36 2.08 51.42
C ALA A 235 12.91 1.74 52.83
N PHE A 236 13.15 0.53 53.26
CA PHE A 236 13.17 0.16 54.67
C PHE A 236 14.60 0.36 55.21
N HIS A 237 14.69 1.18 56.25
CA HIS A 237 15.85 1.24 57.14
C HIS A 237 15.91 -0.03 57.98
#